data_a5561c070268772a3c2617421287b58c
#
_entry.id   a5561c070268772a3c2617421287b58c
#
_cell.length_a   1.000
_cell.length_b   1.000
_cell.length_c   1.000
_cell.angle_alpha   90.00
_cell.angle_beta   90.00
_cell.angle_gamma   90.00
#
_symmetry.space_group_name_H-M   'P 1'
#
loop_
_entity.id
_entity.type
_entity.pdbx_description
1 polymer ?
#
loop_
_entity_poly.entity_id
_entity_poly.type
_entity_poly.pdbx_seq_one_letter_code
_entity_poly.pdbx_strand_id
1 'polypeptide(L)'
;MVSKKVGLQCLTHLINKFQRYNSEKNLINKKDEKYLYLDSFINLLNIFGTCVNHYQKEKIREDELNYFEDEINKKINILYEILNDKKNVDMPSQTKLNLLGLIKKSENGWKLRYIEQNKNEIFKSIYENIIDDE
;
A
#
# COMPACT_ATOMS: atom_id res chain seq x y z
N MET A 1 -7.52 -15.60 -9.53
CA MET A 1 -7.64 -14.54 -8.53
C MET A 1 -6.90 -14.94 -7.28
N VAL A 2 -6.00 -14.09 -6.82
CA VAL A 2 -5.22 -14.34 -5.62
C VAL A 2 -6.17 -14.32 -4.42
N SER A 3 -6.12 -15.34 -3.57
CA SER A 3 -6.98 -15.37 -2.38
C SER A 3 -6.58 -14.23 -1.43
N LYS A 4 -7.54 -13.76 -0.64
CA LYS A 4 -7.31 -12.68 0.33
C LYS A 4 -6.25 -13.05 1.35
N LYS A 5 -6.19 -14.32 1.74
CA LYS A 5 -5.17 -14.81 2.67
C LYS A 5 -3.77 -14.75 2.06
N VAL A 6 -3.66 -15.09 0.78
CA VAL A 6 -2.38 -14.99 0.07
C VAL A 6 -1.95 -13.52 -0.04
N GLY A 7 -2.90 -12.61 -0.29
CA GLY A 7 -2.62 -11.17 -0.30
C GLY A 7 -2.05 -10.69 1.02
N LEU A 8 -2.63 -11.09 2.15
CA LEU A 8 -2.13 -10.73 3.48
C LEU A 8 -0.74 -11.33 3.73
N GLN A 9 -0.51 -12.57 3.31
CA GLN A 9 0.79 -13.22 3.45
C GLN A 9 1.86 -12.48 2.66
N CYS A 10 1.54 -12.05 1.44
CA CYS A 10 2.45 -11.26 0.60
C CYS A 10 2.78 -9.93 1.26
N LEU A 11 1.78 -9.24 1.81
CA LEU A 11 1.98 -7.99 2.52
C LEU A 11 2.91 -8.18 3.71
N THR A 12 2.67 -9.21 4.51
CA THR A 12 3.50 -9.55 5.68
C THR A 12 4.93 -9.84 5.26
N HIS A 13 5.10 -10.61 4.19
CA HIS A 13 6.43 -10.95 3.66
C HIS A 13 7.19 -9.70 3.24
N LEU A 14 6.55 -8.81 2.50
CA LEU A 14 7.18 -7.59 2.00
C LEU A 14 7.60 -6.67 3.15
N ILE A 15 6.73 -6.45 4.13
CA ILE A 15 7.06 -5.57 5.24
C ILE A 15 8.13 -6.16 6.15
N ASN A 16 8.13 -7.48 6.34
CA ASN A 16 9.17 -8.15 7.10
C ASN A 16 10.53 -8.02 6.41
N LYS A 17 10.57 -8.14 5.09
CA LYS A 17 11.79 -7.92 4.30
C LYS A 17 12.30 -6.49 4.49
N PHE A 18 11.42 -5.51 4.39
CA PHE A 18 11.80 -4.11 4.59
C PHE A 18 12.35 -3.90 5.99
N GLN A 19 11.67 -4.39 7.02
CA GLN A 19 12.08 -4.21 8.41
C GLN A 19 13.41 -4.89 8.69
N ARG A 20 13.66 -6.04 8.08
CA ARG A 20 14.93 -6.74 8.19
C ARG A 20 16.08 -5.90 7.63
N TYR A 21 15.93 -5.36 6.43
CA TYR A 21 16.94 -4.48 5.84
C TYR A 21 17.09 -3.20 6.65
N ASN A 22 16.01 -2.69 7.22
CA ASN A 22 16.03 -1.48 8.01
C ASN A 22 16.78 -1.64 9.34
N SER A 23 16.79 -2.84 9.91
CA SER A 23 17.45 -3.14 11.18
C SER A 23 18.92 -3.55 11.02
N GLU A 24 19.35 -3.98 9.85
CA GLU A 24 20.72 -4.44 9.65
C GLU A 24 21.66 -3.28 9.32
N LYS A 25 22.66 -3.07 10.18
CA LYS A 25 23.61 -1.96 10.08
C LYS A 25 24.59 -2.07 8.91
N ASN A 26 24.75 -3.28 8.37
CA ASN A 26 25.79 -3.58 7.37
C ASN A 26 25.28 -3.56 5.93
N LEU A 27 24.05 -3.09 5.69
CA LEU A 27 23.44 -3.11 4.37
C LEU A 27 23.39 -1.74 3.71
N ILE A 28 24.43 -0.93 3.90
CA ILE A 28 24.53 0.41 3.32
C ILE A 28 24.38 0.36 1.79
N ASN A 29 24.89 -0.70 1.17
CA ASN A 29 24.85 -0.87 -0.29
C ASN A 29 23.52 -1.41 -0.82
N LYS A 30 22.54 -1.73 0.07
CA LYS A 30 21.24 -2.27 -0.29
C LYS A 30 20.07 -1.35 0.00
N LYS A 31 20.36 -0.07 0.13
CA LYS A 31 19.37 0.97 0.36
C LYS A 31 18.24 0.93 -0.68
N ASP A 32 18.61 0.77 -1.96
CA ASP A 32 17.64 0.74 -3.04
C ASP A 32 16.71 -0.48 -2.95
N GLU A 33 17.27 -1.64 -2.60
CA GLU A 33 16.46 -2.85 -2.40
C GLU A 33 15.48 -2.70 -1.26
N LYS A 34 15.92 -2.11 -0.16
CA LYS A 34 15.07 -1.84 1.01
C LYS A 34 13.81 -1.08 0.60
N TYR A 35 13.96 0.00 -0.15
CA TYR A 35 12.83 0.81 -0.56
C TYR A 35 12.00 0.19 -1.68
N LEU A 36 12.57 -0.73 -2.46
CA LEU A 36 11.78 -1.52 -3.40
C LEU A 36 10.77 -2.40 -2.68
N TYR A 37 11.15 -3.02 -1.57
CA TYR A 37 10.21 -3.81 -0.77
C TYR A 37 9.13 -2.93 -0.17
N LEU A 38 9.48 -1.74 0.30
CA LEU A 38 8.51 -0.79 0.83
C LEU A 38 7.55 -0.31 -0.26
N ASP A 39 8.06 0.03 -1.43
CA ASP A 39 7.23 0.47 -2.56
C ASP A 39 6.25 -0.63 -2.98
N SER A 40 6.72 -1.87 -3.05
CA SER A 40 5.87 -3.01 -3.38
C SER A 40 4.79 -3.21 -2.32
N PHE A 41 5.16 -3.07 -1.05
CA PHE A 41 4.21 -3.16 0.06
C PHE A 41 3.13 -2.08 -0.04
N ILE A 42 3.54 -0.83 -0.29
CA ILE A 42 2.61 0.29 -0.42
C ILE A 42 1.63 0.05 -1.58
N ASN A 43 2.13 -0.37 -2.73
CA ASN A 43 1.30 -0.64 -3.91
C ASN A 43 0.32 -1.78 -3.67
N LEU A 44 0.80 -2.87 -3.08
CA LEU A 44 -0.06 -4.03 -2.81
C LEU A 44 -1.10 -3.69 -1.75
N LEU A 45 -0.73 -2.98 -0.69
CA LEU A 45 -1.67 -2.58 0.36
C LEU A 45 -2.74 -1.64 -0.18
N ASN A 46 -2.37 -0.74 -1.09
CA ASN A 46 -3.32 0.14 -1.74
C ASN A 46 -4.36 -0.66 -2.53
N ILE A 47 -3.92 -1.61 -3.33
CA ILE A 47 -4.82 -2.47 -4.12
C ILE A 47 -5.68 -3.31 -3.18
N PHE A 48 -5.08 -3.95 -2.20
CA PHE A 48 -5.78 -4.84 -1.27
C PHE A 48 -6.82 -4.09 -0.46
N GLY A 49 -6.44 -2.95 0.13
CA GLY A 49 -7.35 -2.15 0.94
C GLY A 49 -8.51 -1.60 0.13
N THR A 50 -8.24 -1.14 -1.10
CA THR A 50 -9.29 -0.64 -1.99
C THR A 50 -10.25 -1.77 -2.36
N CYS A 51 -9.73 -2.94 -2.71
CA CYS A 51 -10.57 -4.08 -3.08
C CYS A 51 -11.46 -4.53 -1.93
N VAL A 52 -10.90 -4.66 -0.73
CA VAL A 52 -11.67 -5.08 0.44
C VAL A 52 -12.78 -4.07 0.77
N ASN A 53 -12.48 -2.78 0.65
CA ASN A 53 -13.43 -1.75 1.05
C ASN A 53 -14.47 -1.42 -0.02
N HIS A 54 -14.19 -1.63 -1.31
CA HIS A 54 -15.09 -1.19 -2.38
C HIS A 54 -15.68 -2.32 -3.21
N TYR A 55 -14.90 -3.35 -3.51
CA TYR A 55 -15.30 -4.34 -4.51
C TYR A 55 -15.72 -5.68 -3.95
N GLN A 56 -15.25 -6.07 -2.77
CA GLN A 56 -15.48 -7.39 -2.22
C GLN A 56 -16.27 -7.40 -0.91
N LYS A 57 -16.68 -6.22 -0.45
CA LYS A 57 -17.36 -6.06 0.83
C LYS A 57 -18.62 -6.90 0.94
N GLU A 58 -19.40 -7.00 -0.13
CA GLU A 58 -20.63 -7.79 -0.16
C GLU A 58 -20.40 -9.30 -0.27
N LYS A 59 -19.22 -9.69 -0.73
CA LYS A 59 -18.86 -11.10 -0.95
C LYS A 59 -18.11 -11.73 0.21
N ILE A 60 -17.76 -10.93 1.21
CA ILE A 60 -16.98 -11.38 2.36
C ILE A 60 -17.94 -11.45 3.55
N ARG A 61 -17.85 -12.55 4.31
CA ARG A 61 -18.61 -12.66 5.57
C ARG A 61 -18.15 -11.57 6.53
N GLU A 62 -19.05 -11.10 7.38
CA GLU A 62 -18.80 -10.00 8.29
C GLU A 62 -17.61 -10.26 9.21
N ASP A 63 -17.47 -11.47 9.73
CA ASP A 63 -16.34 -11.85 10.58
C ASP A 63 -15.00 -11.81 9.83
N GLU A 64 -14.98 -12.30 8.59
CA GLU A 64 -13.80 -12.21 7.73
C GLU A 64 -13.49 -10.77 7.35
N LEU A 65 -14.51 -9.97 7.05
CA LEU A 65 -14.34 -8.57 6.72
C LEU A 65 -13.68 -7.82 7.86
N ASN A 66 -14.16 -8.02 9.08
CA ASN A 66 -13.56 -7.41 10.27
C ASN A 66 -12.10 -7.82 10.44
N TYR A 67 -11.80 -9.08 10.21
CA TYR A 67 -10.43 -9.59 10.28
C TYR A 67 -9.53 -8.88 9.27
N PHE A 68 -9.97 -8.74 8.02
CA PHE A 68 -9.18 -8.09 6.97
C PHE A 68 -9.00 -6.60 7.25
N GLU A 69 -10.05 -5.93 7.72
CA GLU A 69 -9.96 -4.52 8.09
C GLU A 69 -8.97 -4.30 9.23
N ASP A 70 -8.99 -5.16 10.26
CA ASP A 70 -8.04 -5.08 11.37
C ASP A 70 -6.60 -5.30 10.88
N GLU A 71 -6.39 -6.26 10.00
CA GLU A 71 -5.07 -6.54 9.44
C GLU A 71 -4.57 -5.39 8.58
N ILE A 72 -5.45 -4.77 7.80
CA ILE A 72 -5.11 -3.58 7.01
C ILE A 72 -4.71 -2.44 7.94
N ASN A 73 -5.47 -2.21 8.99
CA ASN A 73 -5.19 -1.15 9.96
C ASN A 73 -3.85 -1.35 10.67
N LYS A 74 -3.52 -2.58 11.02
CA LYS A 74 -2.22 -2.92 11.59
C LYS A 74 -1.08 -2.55 10.65
N LYS A 75 -1.26 -2.82 9.37
CA LYS A 75 -0.25 -2.51 8.36
C LYS A 75 -0.13 -1.01 8.11
N ILE A 76 -1.23 -0.28 8.17
CA ILE A 76 -1.20 1.18 8.11
C ILE A 76 -0.42 1.75 9.30
N ASN A 77 -0.62 1.19 10.50
CA ASN A 77 0.13 1.60 11.69
C ASN A 77 1.64 1.37 11.51
N ILE A 78 2.03 0.28 10.87
CA ILE A 78 3.43 0.04 10.53
C ILE A 78 3.98 1.15 9.63
N LEU A 79 3.20 1.62 8.67
CA LEU A 79 3.60 2.73 7.80
C LEU A 79 3.81 4.03 8.60
N TYR A 80 2.97 4.32 9.59
CA TYR A 80 3.18 5.46 10.47
C TYR A 80 4.52 5.35 11.23
N GLU A 81 4.82 4.17 11.73
CA GLU A 81 6.08 3.92 12.43
C GLU A 81 7.28 4.13 11.51
N ILE A 82 7.19 3.64 10.28
CA ILE A 82 8.25 3.81 9.28
C ILE A 82 8.45 5.30 8.97
N LEU A 83 7.38 6.04 8.81
CA LEU A 83 7.44 7.47 8.52
C LEU A 83 8.14 8.25 9.61
N ASN A 84 7.94 7.85 10.87
CA ASN A 84 8.51 8.51 12.03
C ASN A 84 9.89 7.98 12.44
N ASP A 85 10.37 6.92 11.80
CA ASP A 85 11.66 6.32 12.13
C ASP A 85 12.79 7.12 11.49
N LYS A 86 13.72 7.58 12.31
CA LYS A 86 14.88 8.35 11.87
C LYS A 86 15.80 7.59 10.92
N LYS A 87 15.75 6.27 10.92
CA LYS A 87 16.52 5.44 9.99
C LYS A 87 16.08 5.62 8.53
N ASN A 88 14.91 6.20 8.33
CA ASN A 88 14.30 6.36 7.00
C ASN A 88 14.35 7.81 6.52
N VAL A 89 15.24 8.65 7.06
CA VAL A 89 15.38 10.05 6.62
C VAL A 89 15.80 10.16 5.16
N ASP A 90 16.45 9.14 4.65
CA ASP A 90 16.95 9.08 3.27
C ASP A 90 15.96 8.39 2.33
N MET A 91 14.72 8.22 2.75
CA MET A 91 13.68 7.64 1.91
C MET A 91 13.50 8.46 0.63
N PRO A 92 13.43 7.79 -0.54
CA PRO A 92 13.18 8.50 -1.80
C PRO A 92 11.89 9.31 -1.73
N SER A 93 11.88 10.48 -2.33
CA SER A 93 10.73 11.38 -2.31
C SER A 93 9.47 10.73 -2.86
N GLN A 94 9.58 9.95 -3.93
CA GLN A 94 8.43 9.28 -4.52
C GLN A 94 7.85 8.22 -3.58
N THR A 95 8.71 7.45 -2.92
CA THR A 95 8.29 6.48 -1.90
C THR A 95 7.54 7.17 -0.77
N LYS A 96 8.07 8.28 -0.29
CA LYS A 96 7.45 9.05 0.78
C LYS A 96 6.09 9.61 0.37
N LEU A 97 5.98 10.13 -0.85
CA LEU A 97 4.71 10.63 -1.38
C LEU A 97 3.67 9.51 -1.49
N ASN A 98 4.08 8.35 -1.98
CA ASN A 98 3.18 7.20 -2.10
C ASN A 98 2.72 6.72 -0.73
N LEU A 99 3.63 6.69 0.24
CA LEU A 99 3.33 6.30 1.62
C LEU A 99 2.32 7.27 2.25
N LEU A 100 2.58 8.56 2.15
CA LEU A 100 1.69 9.59 2.69
C LEU A 100 0.33 9.55 2.02
N GLY A 101 0.30 9.35 0.70
CA GLY A 101 -0.95 9.23 -0.06
C GLY A 101 -1.78 8.03 0.39
N LEU A 102 -1.13 6.90 0.65
CA LEU A 102 -1.82 5.71 1.13
C LEU A 102 -2.39 5.91 2.53
N ILE A 103 -1.61 6.49 3.44
CA ILE A 103 -2.08 6.80 4.79
C ILE A 103 -3.30 7.70 4.74
N LYS A 104 -3.24 8.76 3.94
CA LYS A 104 -4.34 9.69 3.79
C LYS A 104 -5.59 9.01 3.22
N LYS A 105 -5.40 8.13 2.24
CA LYS A 105 -6.50 7.36 1.65
C LYS A 105 -7.16 6.47 2.71
N SER A 106 -6.38 5.81 3.55
CA SER A 106 -6.90 4.96 4.62
C SER A 106 -7.66 5.76 5.66
N GLU A 107 -7.18 6.95 6.02
CA GLU A 107 -7.85 7.84 6.97
C GLU A 107 -9.20 8.30 6.44
N ASN A 108 -9.34 8.42 5.13
CA ASN A 108 -10.59 8.78 4.47
C ASN A 108 -11.48 7.56 4.18
N GLY A 109 -11.21 6.42 4.83
CA GLY A 109 -12.00 5.21 4.67
C GLY A 109 -11.83 4.56 3.32
N TRP A 110 -10.67 4.71 2.69
CA TRP A 110 -10.36 4.23 1.35
C TRP A 110 -11.21 4.86 0.26
N LYS A 111 -11.87 5.96 0.58
CA LYS A 111 -12.69 6.70 -0.40
C LYS A 111 -11.78 7.46 -1.34
N LEU A 112 -12.08 7.35 -2.61
CA LEU A 112 -11.37 8.06 -3.67
C LEU A 112 -11.95 9.48 -3.82
N ARG A 113 -12.18 10.15 -2.70
CA ARG A 113 -12.93 11.40 -2.65
C ARG A 113 -12.41 12.47 -3.59
N TYR A 114 -11.10 12.62 -3.60
CA TYR A 114 -10.45 13.60 -4.46
C TYR A 114 -10.47 13.14 -5.90
N ILE A 115 -10.30 11.85 -6.09
CA ILE A 115 -10.28 11.23 -7.40
C ILE A 115 -11.70 11.01 -7.92
N GLU A 116 -12.71 10.86 -7.04
CA GLU A 116 -14.08 10.65 -7.50
C GLU A 116 -14.69 11.85 -8.19
N GLN A 117 -14.30 13.07 -7.83
CA GLN A 117 -14.74 14.26 -8.57
C GLN A 117 -14.15 14.30 -9.97
N ASN A 118 -12.90 13.83 -10.13
CA ASN A 118 -12.20 13.80 -11.40
C ASN A 118 -11.85 12.40 -11.85
N LYS A 119 -12.39 11.42 -11.16
CA LYS A 119 -12.06 10.01 -11.33
C LYS A 119 -12.24 9.54 -12.76
N ASN A 120 -13.36 9.88 -13.36
CA ASN A 120 -13.65 9.47 -14.73
C ASN A 120 -12.68 10.11 -15.72
N GLU A 121 -12.29 11.35 -15.48
CA GLU A 121 -11.36 12.06 -16.35
C GLU A 121 -9.92 11.55 -16.16
N ILE A 122 -9.48 11.39 -14.92
CA ILE A 122 -8.13 10.96 -14.61
C ILE A 122 -7.90 9.51 -15.03
N PHE A 123 -8.77 8.60 -14.61
CA PHE A 123 -8.63 7.20 -14.97
C PHE A 123 -8.85 6.96 -16.45
N LYS A 124 -9.78 7.68 -17.05
CA LYS A 124 -10.02 7.62 -18.48
C LYS A 124 -8.79 8.09 -19.25
N SER A 125 -8.19 9.18 -18.84
CA SER A 125 -6.97 9.71 -19.46
C SER A 125 -5.80 8.73 -19.35
N ILE A 126 -5.59 8.17 -18.16
CA ILE A 126 -4.54 7.17 -17.94
C ILE A 126 -4.80 5.93 -18.78
N TYR A 127 -6.05 5.45 -18.78
CA TYR A 127 -6.45 4.27 -19.50
C TYR A 127 -6.30 4.45 -21.00
N GLU A 128 -6.74 5.57 -21.53
CA GLU A 128 -6.61 5.91 -22.95
C GLU A 128 -5.15 5.98 -23.38
N ASN A 129 -4.29 6.56 -22.55
CA ASN A 129 -2.86 6.64 -22.84
C ASN A 129 -2.22 5.26 -22.88
N ILE A 130 -2.63 4.36 -21.99
CA ILE A 130 -2.13 2.98 -21.97
C ILE A 130 -2.57 2.23 -23.23
N ILE A 131 -3.82 2.42 -23.63
CA ILE A 131 -4.37 1.76 -24.84
C ILE A 131 -3.73 2.32 -26.11
N ASP A 132 -3.54 3.62 -26.18
CA ASP A 132 -2.97 4.28 -27.36
C ASP A 132 -1.48 3.90 -27.56
N ASP A 133 -0.78 3.52 -26.50
CA ASP A 133 0.61 3.07 -26.57
C ASP A 133 0.73 1.59 -26.99
N GLU A 134 -0.36 0.90 -27.09
CA GLU A 134 -0.38 -0.45 -27.63
C GLU A 134 -0.53 -0.41 -29.16
#